data_409b24645783115e026cf3c4d6ea369e
#
_entry.id   409b24645783115e026cf3c4d6ea369e
#
_cell.length_a   1.000
_cell.length_b   1.000
_cell.length_c   1.000
_cell.angle_alpha   90.00
_cell.angle_beta   90.00
_cell.angle_gamma   90.00
#
_symmetry.space_group_name_H-M   'P 1'
#
loop_
_entity.id
_entity.type
_entity.pdbx_description
1 polymer ?
#
loop_
_entity_poly.entity_id
_entity_poly.type
_entity_poly.pdbx_seq_one_letter_code
_entity_poly.pdbx_strand_id
1 'polypeptide(L)'
;MLILMAIVLVVAITLWRVGQNAKRATDQFPAQGTFVEVAGHPVHYVEMGSGPALVLIHGSSGNTRDFTFGLSEKLAQSYRVIIFDRPGLGYTPELAPFGVSVTDQAELLASATLALGADKPIVAGQSLGGAITLAWAVARPDNIAAAVSISGVAYPWKGELDGLTSALAHPFSGPILSRLASAWVSDEYVAKSLNETFQPQEPVSGYADHIGISLILRPSSLMANARQRKTLKEDLRAIADQYASLTLPLEIVHGDTDTIVPLRVHSKRLVEDVESANLVTLEGIGHMPQHLSHDAVIAAIHRAASRAGLR
;
A
#
# COMPACT_ATOMS: atom_id res chain seq x y z
N MET A 1 -34.65 -24.52 20.43
CA MET A 1 -35.36 -23.58 19.52
C MET A 1 -34.95 -22.14 19.75
N LEU A 2 -35.01 -21.56 20.95
CA LEU A 2 -34.62 -20.15 21.23
C LEU A 2 -33.16 -19.81 20.87
N ILE A 3 -32.19 -20.66 21.23
CA ILE A 3 -30.77 -20.45 20.91
C ILE A 3 -30.53 -20.40 19.39
N LEU A 4 -31.13 -21.30 18.64
CA LEU A 4 -31.03 -21.34 17.19
C LEU A 4 -31.61 -20.06 16.56
N MET A 5 -32.78 -19.62 17.04
CA MET A 5 -33.42 -18.39 16.60
C MET A 5 -32.53 -17.17 16.90
N ALA A 6 -31.87 -17.10 18.07
CA ALA A 6 -30.93 -16.04 18.43
C ALA A 6 -29.70 -16.03 17.50
N ILE A 7 -29.13 -17.20 17.20
CA ILE A 7 -28.00 -17.32 16.27
C ILE A 7 -28.39 -16.81 14.86
N VAL A 8 -29.56 -17.27 14.35
CA VAL A 8 -30.05 -16.82 13.03
C VAL A 8 -30.26 -15.32 13.00
N LEU A 9 -30.81 -14.74 14.06
CA LEU A 9 -31.02 -13.30 14.17
C LEU A 9 -29.69 -12.54 14.16
N VAL A 10 -28.67 -12.97 14.93
CA VAL A 10 -27.34 -12.34 14.97
C VAL A 10 -26.68 -12.42 13.59
N VAL A 11 -26.74 -13.55 12.91
CA VAL A 11 -26.20 -13.70 11.55
C VAL A 11 -26.92 -12.76 10.58
N ALA A 12 -28.25 -12.70 10.62
CA ALA A 12 -29.03 -11.81 9.75
C ALA A 12 -28.69 -10.33 9.99
N ILE A 13 -28.58 -9.90 11.25
CA ILE A 13 -28.16 -8.53 11.59
C ILE A 13 -26.73 -8.25 11.10
N THR A 14 -25.81 -9.19 11.29
CA THR A 14 -24.43 -9.05 10.83
C THR A 14 -24.37 -8.85 9.31
N LEU A 15 -25.05 -9.71 8.54
CA LEU A 15 -25.08 -9.59 7.07
C LEU A 15 -25.75 -8.30 6.61
N TRP A 16 -26.84 -7.89 7.25
CA TRP A 16 -27.50 -6.63 6.96
C TRP A 16 -26.54 -5.42 7.22
N ARG A 17 -25.86 -5.39 8.38
CA ARG A 17 -24.88 -4.33 8.70
C ARG A 17 -23.73 -4.29 7.68
N VAL A 18 -23.17 -5.46 7.30
CA VAL A 18 -22.14 -5.54 6.26
C VAL A 18 -22.62 -4.92 4.96
N GLY A 19 -23.84 -5.24 4.50
CA GLY A 19 -24.42 -4.63 3.30
C GLY A 19 -24.59 -3.12 3.41
N GLN A 20 -25.08 -2.63 4.57
CA GLN A 20 -25.23 -1.20 4.81
C GLN A 20 -23.86 -0.46 4.86
N ASN A 21 -22.86 -1.05 5.54
CA ASN A 21 -21.53 -0.46 5.64
C ASN A 21 -20.82 -0.43 4.28
N ALA A 22 -20.95 -1.49 3.47
CA ALA A 22 -20.40 -1.52 2.13
C ALA A 22 -21.04 -0.45 1.22
N LYS A 23 -22.37 -0.29 1.30
CA LYS A 23 -23.08 0.76 0.56
C LYS A 23 -22.63 2.15 1.00
N ARG A 24 -22.61 2.42 2.31
CA ARG A 24 -22.15 3.70 2.87
C ARG A 24 -20.72 4.01 2.44
N ALA A 25 -19.83 3.02 2.46
CA ALA A 25 -18.44 3.18 2.03
C ALA A 25 -18.36 3.69 0.58
N THR A 26 -19.15 3.11 -0.32
CA THR A 26 -19.17 3.52 -1.73
C THR A 26 -19.85 4.89 -1.93
N ASP A 27 -20.93 5.17 -1.18
CA ASP A 27 -21.66 6.44 -1.27
C ASP A 27 -20.82 7.62 -0.72
N GLN A 28 -20.08 7.41 0.38
CA GLN A 28 -19.26 8.44 1.01
C GLN A 28 -17.89 8.63 0.35
N PHE A 29 -17.34 7.56 -0.17
CA PHE A 29 -16.01 7.53 -0.78
C PHE A 29 -16.06 6.91 -2.18
N PRO A 30 -16.74 7.54 -3.15
CA PRO A 30 -16.79 7.02 -4.53
C PRO A 30 -15.40 6.96 -5.14
N ALA A 31 -15.24 6.15 -6.19
CA ALA A 31 -14.01 6.09 -6.96
C ALA A 31 -13.68 7.48 -7.53
N GLN A 32 -12.48 7.99 -7.26
CA GLN A 32 -12.06 9.33 -7.67
C GLN A 32 -11.35 9.37 -9.03
N GLY A 33 -11.01 8.27 -9.58
CA GLY A 33 -10.26 8.16 -10.83
C GLY A 33 -11.04 7.40 -11.88
N THR A 34 -10.31 6.58 -12.60
CA THR A 34 -10.85 5.73 -13.65
C THR A 34 -10.17 4.37 -13.63
N PHE A 35 -10.45 3.53 -14.60
CA PHE A 35 -9.90 2.18 -14.69
C PHE A 35 -9.10 2.01 -15.97
N VAL A 36 -8.00 1.27 -15.89
CA VAL A 36 -7.27 0.74 -17.04
C VAL A 36 -7.40 -0.79 -17.05
N GLU A 37 -7.68 -1.35 -18.21
CA GLU A 37 -7.81 -2.80 -18.37
C GLU A 37 -6.45 -3.45 -18.65
N VAL A 38 -6.10 -4.45 -17.86
CA VAL A 38 -4.88 -5.23 -18.03
C VAL A 38 -5.24 -6.72 -18.08
N ALA A 39 -5.09 -7.35 -19.23
CA ALA A 39 -5.42 -8.76 -19.42
C ALA A 39 -6.82 -9.18 -18.88
N GLY A 40 -7.82 -8.32 -19.03
CA GLY A 40 -9.18 -8.53 -18.55
C GLY A 40 -9.39 -8.20 -17.07
N HIS A 41 -8.41 -7.58 -16.40
CA HIS A 41 -8.53 -7.12 -15.02
C HIS A 41 -8.58 -5.58 -14.98
N PRO A 42 -9.65 -4.97 -14.47
CA PRO A 42 -9.72 -3.54 -14.28
C PRO A 42 -8.84 -3.11 -13.10
N VAL A 43 -7.94 -2.18 -13.33
CA VAL A 43 -7.08 -1.56 -12.32
C VAL A 43 -7.50 -0.12 -12.14
N HIS A 44 -7.97 0.23 -10.94
CA HIS A 44 -8.35 1.60 -10.60
C HIS A 44 -7.11 2.46 -10.37
N TYR A 45 -7.13 3.68 -10.91
CA TYR A 45 -6.08 4.66 -10.71
C TYR A 45 -6.64 6.09 -10.67
N VAL A 46 -5.89 6.97 -10.02
CA VAL A 46 -6.06 8.43 -10.03
C VAL A 46 -4.86 9.03 -10.74
N GLU A 47 -5.11 9.94 -11.68
CA GLU A 47 -4.06 10.61 -12.44
C GLU A 47 -4.18 12.12 -12.31
N MET A 48 -3.03 12.81 -12.17
CA MET A 48 -2.97 14.26 -12.12
C MET A 48 -1.60 14.81 -12.55
N GLY A 49 -1.58 16.06 -12.98
CA GLY A 49 -0.37 16.75 -13.42
C GLY A 49 0.13 16.33 -14.79
N SER A 50 1.33 16.75 -15.14
CA SER A 50 2.00 16.47 -16.41
C SER A 50 3.53 16.46 -16.22
N GLY A 51 4.26 15.85 -17.17
CA GLY A 51 5.72 15.74 -17.12
C GLY A 51 6.17 14.28 -17.01
N PRO A 52 7.37 14.00 -16.44
CA PRO A 52 7.83 12.63 -16.24
C PRO A 52 6.84 11.81 -15.41
N ALA A 53 6.59 10.57 -15.80
CA ALA A 53 5.64 9.70 -15.11
C ALA A 53 6.16 9.30 -13.72
N LEU A 54 5.29 9.43 -12.71
CA LEU A 54 5.52 9.06 -11.33
C LEU A 54 4.37 8.15 -10.87
N VAL A 55 4.67 6.89 -10.59
CA VAL A 55 3.72 5.94 -10.02
C VAL A 55 3.83 5.94 -8.50
N LEU A 56 2.69 6.04 -7.81
CA LEU A 56 2.60 5.96 -6.35
C LEU A 56 1.83 4.69 -5.94
N ILE A 57 2.42 3.91 -5.01
CA ILE A 57 1.87 2.62 -4.54
C ILE A 57 1.70 2.67 -3.02
N HIS A 58 0.46 2.60 -2.56
CA HIS A 58 0.11 2.67 -1.13
C HIS A 58 0.49 1.40 -0.35
N GLY A 59 0.55 1.51 0.98
CA GLY A 59 0.86 0.45 1.91
C GLY A 59 -0.30 -0.51 2.22
N SER A 60 -0.12 -1.37 3.22
CA SER A 60 -1.17 -2.23 3.77
C SER A 60 -2.36 -1.39 4.25
N SER A 61 -3.57 -1.91 4.08
CA SER A 61 -4.82 -1.22 4.49
C SER A 61 -4.99 0.18 3.89
N GLY A 62 -4.25 0.51 2.81
CA GLY A 62 -4.35 1.78 2.09
C GLY A 62 -5.26 1.68 0.87
N ASN A 63 -5.36 2.79 0.17
CA ASN A 63 -5.95 2.96 -1.15
C ASN A 63 -5.39 4.25 -1.77
N THR A 64 -5.82 4.64 -2.99
CA THR A 64 -5.34 5.85 -3.66
C THR A 64 -5.44 7.12 -2.81
N ARG A 65 -6.39 7.17 -1.87
CA ARG A 65 -6.61 8.32 -0.98
C ARG A 65 -5.45 8.57 -0.01
N ASP A 66 -4.61 7.58 0.25
CA ASP A 66 -3.41 7.76 1.06
C ASP A 66 -2.49 8.84 0.46
N PHE A 67 -2.29 8.81 -0.85
CA PHE A 67 -1.45 9.80 -1.52
C PHE A 67 -2.19 11.07 -1.96
N THR A 68 -3.52 11.00 -2.20
CA THR A 68 -4.29 12.21 -2.54
C THR A 68 -4.54 13.11 -1.32
N PHE A 69 -4.07 12.73 -0.14
CA PHE A 69 -4.06 13.58 1.04
C PHE A 69 -2.85 14.54 1.02
N GLY A 70 -2.85 15.45 0.05
CA GLY A 70 -1.92 16.59 -0.04
C GLY A 70 -0.56 16.34 -0.72
N LEU A 71 0.01 15.15 -0.71
CA LEU A 71 1.31 14.88 -1.33
C LEU A 71 1.25 14.90 -2.86
N SER A 72 0.24 14.23 -3.44
CA SER A 72 0.13 14.10 -4.89
C SER A 72 -0.11 15.43 -5.61
N GLU A 73 -0.84 16.37 -5.00
CA GLU A 73 -1.07 17.71 -5.56
C GLU A 73 0.24 18.51 -5.68
N LYS A 74 1.14 18.37 -4.70
CA LYS A 74 2.46 18.99 -4.75
C LYS A 74 3.34 18.37 -5.84
N LEU A 75 3.32 17.04 -5.96
CA LEU A 75 4.06 16.29 -6.97
C LEU A 75 3.53 16.55 -8.38
N ALA A 76 2.23 16.74 -8.55
CA ALA A 76 1.58 17.03 -9.84
C ALA A 76 2.02 18.36 -10.46
N GLN A 77 2.67 19.24 -9.70
CA GLN A 77 3.29 20.46 -10.25
C GLN A 77 4.50 20.16 -11.15
N SER A 78 5.08 18.97 -11.04
CA SER A 78 6.31 18.59 -11.72
C SER A 78 6.25 17.24 -12.44
N TYR A 79 5.26 16.42 -12.13
CA TYR A 79 5.13 15.04 -12.61
C TYR A 79 3.73 14.73 -13.12
N ARG A 80 3.64 13.80 -14.05
CA ARG A 80 2.42 13.05 -14.33
C ARG A 80 2.30 11.98 -13.25
N VAL A 81 1.53 12.26 -12.20
CA VAL A 81 1.35 11.38 -11.05
C VAL A 81 0.24 10.37 -11.32
N ILE A 82 0.55 9.09 -11.21
CA ILE A 82 -0.38 7.97 -11.36
C ILE A 82 -0.42 7.21 -10.03
N ILE A 83 -1.56 7.17 -9.38
CA ILE A 83 -1.74 6.52 -8.08
C ILE A 83 -2.65 5.32 -8.28
N PHE A 84 -2.17 4.12 -8.01
CA PHE A 84 -2.97 2.90 -8.17
C PHE A 84 -3.60 2.44 -6.86
N ASP A 85 -4.82 1.94 -6.94
CA ASP A 85 -5.33 1.01 -5.94
C ASP A 85 -4.73 -0.37 -6.19
N ARG A 86 -4.10 -0.96 -5.17
CA ARG A 86 -3.54 -2.31 -5.27
C ARG A 86 -4.64 -3.37 -5.33
N PRO A 87 -4.40 -4.56 -5.93
CA PRO A 87 -5.38 -5.64 -6.03
C PRO A 87 -6.07 -5.97 -4.71
N GLY A 88 -7.40 -6.02 -4.71
CA GLY A 88 -8.25 -6.28 -3.55
C GLY A 88 -8.47 -5.09 -2.62
N LEU A 89 -7.86 -3.94 -2.89
CA LEU A 89 -7.95 -2.72 -2.09
C LEU A 89 -8.52 -1.56 -2.92
N GLY A 90 -9.04 -0.54 -2.24
CA GLY A 90 -9.70 0.56 -2.91
C GLY A 90 -10.79 0.08 -3.87
N TYR A 91 -10.61 0.32 -5.14
CA TYR A 91 -11.54 -0.05 -6.21
C TYR A 91 -10.96 -1.06 -7.22
N THR A 92 -9.72 -1.50 -7.05
CA THR A 92 -9.16 -2.58 -7.86
C THR A 92 -9.61 -3.94 -7.30
N PRO A 93 -10.24 -4.82 -8.11
CA PRO A 93 -10.61 -6.16 -7.69
C PRO A 93 -9.39 -7.01 -7.30
N GLU A 94 -9.61 -8.04 -6.47
CA GLU A 94 -8.57 -9.01 -6.14
C GLU A 94 -8.27 -9.91 -7.36
N LEU A 95 -6.97 -10.10 -7.69
CA LEU A 95 -6.57 -10.94 -8.81
C LEU A 95 -6.71 -12.44 -8.52
N ALA A 96 -6.41 -12.82 -7.28
CA ALA A 96 -6.47 -14.20 -6.85
C ALA A 96 -7.14 -14.32 -5.47
N PRO A 97 -7.98 -15.34 -5.23
CA PRO A 97 -8.73 -15.47 -3.97
C PRO A 97 -7.85 -15.77 -2.76
N PHE A 98 -6.62 -16.26 -2.95
CA PHE A 98 -5.70 -16.63 -1.87
C PHE A 98 -4.51 -15.70 -1.68
N GLY A 99 -4.57 -14.50 -2.23
CA GLY A 99 -3.54 -13.48 -2.15
C GLY A 99 -2.75 -13.37 -3.45
N VAL A 100 -1.98 -12.28 -3.55
CA VAL A 100 -1.17 -11.93 -4.70
C VAL A 100 0.20 -11.54 -4.18
N SER A 101 1.26 -12.13 -4.71
CA SER A 101 2.64 -11.82 -4.35
C SER A 101 3.00 -10.37 -4.70
N VAL A 102 4.06 -9.83 -4.09
CA VAL A 102 4.54 -8.50 -4.45
C VAL A 102 5.02 -8.44 -5.90
N THR A 103 5.52 -9.55 -6.45
CA THR A 103 5.93 -9.66 -7.85
C THR A 103 4.71 -9.62 -8.79
N ASP A 104 3.65 -10.38 -8.49
CA ASP A 104 2.42 -10.35 -9.32
C ASP A 104 1.79 -8.96 -9.33
N GLN A 105 1.77 -8.27 -8.16
CA GLN A 105 1.29 -6.91 -8.08
C GLN A 105 2.17 -5.94 -8.88
N ALA A 106 3.49 -6.08 -8.81
CA ALA A 106 4.43 -5.28 -9.60
C ALA A 106 4.21 -5.48 -11.11
N GLU A 107 4.06 -6.72 -11.57
CA GLU A 107 3.79 -7.08 -12.97
C GLU A 107 2.47 -6.46 -13.47
N LEU A 108 1.41 -6.54 -12.67
CA LEU A 108 0.12 -5.94 -13.01
C LEU A 108 0.23 -4.42 -13.13
N LEU A 109 0.84 -3.75 -12.13
CA LEU A 109 0.94 -2.29 -12.10
C LEU A 109 1.89 -1.78 -13.17
N ALA A 110 2.97 -2.52 -13.49
CA ALA A 110 3.84 -2.22 -14.62
C ALA A 110 3.09 -2.29 -15.96
N SER A 111 2.29 -3.33 -16.14
CA SER A 111 1.46 -3.49 -17.35
C SER A 111 0.38 -2.42 -17.45
N ALA A 112 -0.24 -2.04 -16.33
CA ALA A 112 -1.19 -0.95 -16.26
C ALA A 112 -0.53 0.39 -16.65
N THR A 113 0.67 0.64 -16.14
CA THR A 113 1.45 1.86 -16.44
C THR A 113 1.83 1.94 -17.92
N LEU A 114 2.24 0.83 -18.53
CA LEU A 114 2.49 0.74 -19.98
C LEU A 114 1.23 1.02 -20.80
N ALA A 115 0.09 0.46 -20.41
CA ALA A 115 -1.20 0.71 -21.06
C ALA A 115 -1.64 2.18 -20.99
N LEU A 116 -1.16 2.91 -19.96
CA LEU A 116 -1.35 4.35 -19.82
C LEU A 116 -0.30 5.19 -20.59
N GLY A 117 0.59 4.56 -21.36
CA GLY A 117 1.63 5.22 -22.14
C GLY A 117 2.77 5.79 -21.29
N ALA A 118 3.07 5.19 -20.15
CA ALA A 118 4.19 5.55 -19.29
C ALA A 118 5.23 4.42 -19.25
N ASP A 119 6.18 4.44 -20.18
CA ASP A 119 7.10 3.31 -20.42
C ASP A 119 8.15 3.12 -19.32
N LYS A 120 8.70 4.21 -18.77
CA LYS A 120 9.75 4.21 -17.75
C LYS A 120 9.42 5.21 -16.63
N PRO A 121 8.47 4.90 -15.76
CA PRO A 121 8.12 5.79 -14.65
C PRO A 121 9.18 5.78 -13.56
N ILE A 122 9.17 6.82 -12.72
CA ILE A 122 9.64 6.73 -11.35
C ILE A 122 8.57 5.97 -10.56
N VAL A 123 8.94 4.96 -9.79
CA VAL A 123 7.98 4.21 -8.96
C VAL A 123 8.30 4.47 -7.49
N ALA A 124 7.33 5.00 -6.77
CA ALA A 124 7.44 5.30 -5.33
C ALA A 124 6.40 4.53 -4.53
N GLY A 125 6.83 3.78 -3.53
CA GLY A 125 5.93 2.97 -2.71
C GLY A 125 6.17 3.12 -1.22
N GLN A 126 5.06 3.17 -0.46
CA GLN A 126 5.09 3.25 0.99
C GLN A 126 4.85 1.87 1.61
N SER A 127 5.62 1.51 2.68
CA SER A 127 5.42 0.28 3.44
C SER A 127 5.43 -0.97 2.53
N LEU A 128 4.33 -1.73 2.44
CA LEU A 128 4.17 -2.85 1.50
C LEU A 128 4.26 -2.37 0.02
N GLY A 129 3.82 -1.15 -0.28
CA GLY A 129 4.03 -0.54 -1.60
C GLY A 129 5.52 -0.40 -1.94
N GLY A 130 6.38 -0.18 -0.94
CA GLY A 130 7.85 -0.20 -1.11
C GLY A 130 8.37 -1.59 -1.52
N ALA A 131 7.82 -2.66 -0.97
CA ALA A 131 8.15 -4.03 -1.39
C ALA A 131 7.75 -4.28 -2.85
N ILE A 132 6.58 -3.79 -3.27
CA ILE A 132 6.14 -3.87 -4.67
C ILE A 132 7.04 -3.04 -5.59
N THR A 133 7.48 -1.87 -5.15
CA THR A 133 8.44 -1.03 -5.89
C THR A 133 9.77 -1.76 -6.12
N LEU A 134 10.28 -2.44 -5.09
CA LEU A 134 11.51 -3.25 -5.21
C LEU A 134 11.29 -4.49 -6.10
N ALA A 135 10.14 -5.16 -5.97
CA ALA A 135 9.77 -6.27 -6.84
C ALA A 135 9.67 -5.82 -8.32
N TRP A 136 9.13 -4.64 -8.58
CA TRP A 136 9.09 -4.05 -9.92
C TRP A 136 10.51 -3.80 -10.46
N ALA A 137 11.38 -3.19 -9.65
CA ALA A 137 12.77 -2.94 -10.03
C ALA A 137 13.54 -4.23 -10.37
N VAL A 138 13.27 -5.31 -9.66
CA VAL A 138 13.87 -6.64 -9.91
C VAL A 138 13.28 -7.32 -11.14
N ALA A 139 11.93 -7.36 -11.24
CA ALA A 139 11.24 -8.12 -12.29
C ALA A 139 11.21 -7.40 -13.65
N ARG A 140 11.21 -6.06 -13.65
CA ARG A 140 11.06 -5.22 -14.85
C ARG A 140 12.08 -4.07 -14.88
N PRO A 141 13.40 -4.34 -14.79
CA PRO A 141 14.44 -3.30 -14.71
C PRO A 141 14.44 -2.36 -15.92
N ASP A 142 14.00 -2.82 -17.07
CA ASP A 142 13.92 -2.00 -18.30
C ASP A 142 12.67 -1.10 -18.35
N ASN A 143 11.68 -1.36 -17.50
CA ASN A 143 10.40 -0.63 -17.48
C ASN A 143 10.26 0.30 -16.24
N ILE A 144 11.36 0.70 -15.64
CA ILE A 144 11.40 1.60 -14.49
C ILE A 144 12.62 2.51 -14.64
N ALA A 145 12.44 3.83 -14.43
CA ALA A 145 13.54 4.78 -14.50
C ALA A 145 14.27 4.92 -13.16
N ALA A 146 13.54 4.94 -12.06
CA ALA A 146 14.06 5.04 -10.71
C ALA A 146 13.04 4.49 -9.70
N ALA A 147 13.52 4.03 -8.55
CA ALA A 147 12.71 3.54 -7.44
C ALA A 147 12.82 4.45 -6.21
N VAL A 148 11.71 4.64 -5.49
CA VAL A 148 11.68 5.38 -4.22
C VAL A 148 10.96 4.54 -3.17
N SER A 149 11.65 4.18 -2.09
CA SER A 149 11.11 3.42 -0.97
C SER A 149 10.80 4.37 0.20
N ILE A 150 9.53 4.46 0.59
CA ILE A 150 9.05 5.31 1.68
C ILE A 150 8.68 4.42 2.86
N SER A 151 9.49 4.35 3.91
CA SER A 151 9.33 3.40 5.02
C SER A 151 9.00 1.98 4.53
N GLY A 152 9.66 1.57 3.42
CA GLY A 152 9.31 0.37 2.68
C GLY A 152 9.81 -0.92 3.32
N VAL A 153 9.02 -1.99 3.20
CA VAL A 153 9.43 -3.33 3.59
C VAL A 153 10.34 -3.90 2.51
N ALA A 154 11.56 -4.32 2.86
CA ALA A 154 12.55 -4.81 1.90
C ALA A 154 13.03 -6.24 2.18
N TYR A 155 13.07 -6.67 3.44
CA TYR A 155 13.64 -7.96 3.84
C TYR A 155 12.70 -8.76 4.73
N PRO A 156 12.83 -10.10 4.76
CA PRO A 156 12.15 -10.93 5.74
C PRO A 156 12.62 -10.56 7.16
N TRP A 157 11.67 -10.51 8.09
CA TRP A 157 11.90 -10.16 9.50
C TRP A 157 11.71 -11.36 10.43
N LYS A 158 12.16 -11.24 11.69
CA LYS A 158 11.93 -12.23 12.74
C LYS A 158 10.50 -12.10 13.28
N GLY A 159 9.95 -13.22 13.76
CA GLY A 159 8.59 -13.29 14.32
C GLY A 159 7.52 -13.65 13.28
N GLU A 160 6.34 -13.95 13.76
CA GLU A 160 5.18 -14.31 12.95
C GLU A 160 4.18 -13.15 12.88
N LEU A 161 3.24 -13.24 11.96
CA LEU A 161 2.09 -12.32 11.91
C LEU A 161 1.20 -12.53 13.14
N ASP A 162 0.50 -11.48 13.54
CA ASP A 162 -0.50 -11.57 14.57
C ASP A 162 -1.62 -12.59 14.22
N GLY A 163 -2.21 -13.17 15.27
CA GLY A 163 -3.20 -14.23 15.12
C GLY A 163 -4.45 -13.79 14.33
N LEU A 164 -4.86 -12.52 14.44
CA LEU A 164 -6.01 -12.00 13.72
C LEU A 164 -5.74 -11.91 12.21
N THR A 165 -4.59 -11.38 11.81
CA THR A 165 -4.18 -11.37 10.40
C THR A 165 -4.11 -12.79 9.83
N SER A 166 -3.53 -13.72 10.57
CA SER A 166 -3.45 -15.13 10.15
C SER A 166 -4.83 -15.75 9.96
N ALA A 167 -5.76 -15.47 10.88
CA ALA A 167 -7.14 -15.97 10.83
C ALA A 167 -7.97 -15.30 9.70
N LEU A 168 -7.77 -14.02 9.43
CA LEU A 168 -8.40 -13.31 8.31
C LEU A 168 -7.90 -13.80 6.94
N ALA A 169 -6.63 -14.21 6.85
CA ALA A 169 -6.05 -14.77 5.63
C ALA A 169 -6.48 -16.22 5.36
N HIS A 170 -7.05 -16.92 6.34
CA HIS A 170 -7.41 -18.33 6.22
C HIS A 170 -8.73 -18.50 5.45
N PRO A 171 -8.84 -19.48 4.51
CA PRO A 171 -9.98 -19.60 3.61
C PRO A 171 -11.33 -19.86 4.31
N PHE A 172 -11.33 -20.50 5.50
CA PHE A 172 -12.58 -20.81 6.24
C PHE A 172 -12.92 -19.75 7.28
N SER A 173 -11.96 -19.28 8.09
CA SER A 173 -12.22 -18.27 9.13
C SER A 173 -12.27 -16.84 8.57
N GLY A 174 -11.52 -16.54 7.52
CA GLY A 174 -11.47 -15.20 6.92
C GLY A 174 -12.84 -14.65 6.52
N PRO A 175 -13.68 -15.39 5.78
CA PRO A 175 -15.01 -14.92 5.40
C PRO A 175 -15.93 -14.61 6.59
N ILE A 176 -15.78 -15.32 7.71
CA ILE A 176 -16.57 -15.08 8.92
C ILE A 176 -16.03 -13.87 9.68
N LEU A 177 -14.73 -13.88 9.97
CA LEU A 177 -14.09 -12.83 10.76
C LEU A 177 -14.11 -11.47 10.07
N SER A 178 -13.93 -11.44 8.75
CA SER A 178 -14.00 -10.18 7.99
C SER A 178 -15.39 -9.57 8.02
N ARG A 179 -16.47 -10.38 7.98
CA ARG A 179 -17.83 -9.87 8.12
C ARG A 179 -18.13 -9.40 9.54
N LEU A 180 -17.64 -10.12 10.55
CA LEU A 180 -17.76 -9.68 11.94
C LEU A 180 -17.02 -8.37 12.18
N ALA A 181 -15.77 -8.25 11.70
CA ALA A 181 -15.00 -7.02 11.79
C ALA A 181 -15.72 -5.87 11.06
N SER A 182 -16.13 -6.08 9.81
CA SER A 182 -16.85 -5.06 9.03
C SER A 182 -18.14 -4.57 9.69
N ALA A 183 -18.87 -5.47 10.38
CA ALA A 183 -20.15 -5.14 11.00
C ALA A 183 -20.03 -4.54 12.41
N TRP A 184 -19.01 -4.92 13.18
CA TRP A 184 -18.98 -4.71 14.64
C TRP A 184 -17.71 -4.06 15.17
N VAL A 185 -16.69 -3.77 14.32
CA VAL A 185 -15.52 -3.03 14.80
C VAL A 185 -15.95 -1.66 15.34
N SER A 186 -15.40 -1.29 16.49
CA SER A 186 -15.71 0.00 17.10
C SER A 186 -14.85 1.13 16.53
N ASP A 187 -15.38 2.35 16.52
CA ASP A 187 -14.65 3.56 16.13
C ASP A 187 -13.41 3.77 17.00
N GLU A 188 -13.48 3.40 18.29
CA GLU A 188 -12.35 3.46 19.22
C GLU A 188 -11.20 2.53 18.78
N TYR A 189 -11.52 1.29 18.36
CA TYR A 189 -10.51 0.36 17.86
C TYR A 189 -9.86 0.88 16.57
N VAL A 190 -10.66 1.45 15.68
CA VAL A 190 -10.17 2.07 14.43
C VAL A 190 -9.25 3.25 14.73
N ALA A 191 -9.67 4.16 15.62
CA ALA A 191 -8.86 5.30 16.03
C ALA A 191 -7.53 4.87 16.68
N LYS A 192 -7.57 3.86 17.55
CA LYS A 192 -6.37 3.28 18.16
C LYS A 192 -5.42 2.71 17.11
N SER A 193 -5.92 1.93 16.15
CA SER A 193 -5.10 1.34 15.09
C SER A 193 -4.47 2.41 14.19
N LEU A 194 -5.22 3.49 13.92
CA LEU A 194 -4.70 4.62 13.15
C LEU A 194 -3.60 5.34 13.92
N ASN A 195 -3.81 5.63 15.21
CA ASN A 195 -2.80 6.25 16.08
C ASN A 195 -1.52 5.40 16.13
N GLU A 196 -1.63 4.08 16.29
CA GLU A 196 -0.49 3.17 16.29
C GLU A 196 0.31 3.25 14.98
N THR A 197 -0.37 3.50 13.84
CA THR A 197 0.29 3.64 12.53
C THR A 197 1.13 4.92 12.42
N PHE A 198 0.73 5.99 13.10
CA PHE A 198 1.43 7.28 13.07
C PHE A 198 2.47 7.45 14.17
N GLN A 199 2.51 6.56 15.19
CA GLN A 199 3.46 6.69 16.31
C GLN A 199 4.90 6.92 15.85
N PRO A 200 5.64 7.79 16.56
CA PRO A 200 5.29 8.50 17.80
C PRO A 200 4.44 9.75 17.60
N GLN A 201 4.10 10.12 16.35
CA GLN A 201 3.25 11.27 16.06
C GLN A 201 1.77 10.91 16.19
N GLU A 202 0.93 11.94 16.28
CA GLU A 202 -0.51 11.83 16.09
C GLU A 202 -0.86 11.81 14.59
N PRO A 203 -1.97 11.17 14.19
CA PRO A 203 -2.48 11.26 12.83
C PRO A 203 -2.70 12.71 12.41
N VAL A 204 -2.33 13.02 11.17
CA VAL A 204 -2.57 14.36 10.60
C VAL A 204 -4.07 14.66 10.60
N SER A 205 -4.43 15.86 11.01
CA SER A 205 -5.84 16.29 11.07
C SER A 205 -6.54 16.12 9.72
N GLY A 206 -7.72 15.51 9.73
CA GLY A 206 -8.51 15.21 8.53
C GLY A 206 -8.10 13.93 7.77
N TYR A 207 -6.97 13.28 8.12
CA TYR A 207 -6.54 12.07 7.43
C TYR A 207 -7.55 10.92 7.59
N ALA A 208 -8.05 10.69 8.80
CA ALA A 208 -9.04 9.64 9.07
C ALA A 208 -10.30 9.79 8.23
N ASP A 209 -10.77 11.02 8.05
CA ASP A 209 -11.94 11.34 7.23
C ASP A 209 -11.66 11.20 5.74
N HIS A 210 -10.40 11.44 5.31
CA HIS A 210 -10.02 11.39 3.90
C HIS A 210 -9.75 9.97 3.39
N ILE A 211 -9.06 9.14 4.19
CA ILE A 211 -8.58 7.82 3.75
C ILE A 211 -9.71 6.84 3.39
N GLY A 212 -10.93 7.09 3.90
CA GLY A 212 -12.07 6.20 3.66
C GLY A 212 -11.94 4.88 4.41
N ILE A 213 -11.88 4.94 5.73
CA ILE A 213 -11.75 3.76 6.62
C ILE A 213 -12.81 2.70 6.30
N SER A 214 -14.03 3.11 5.95
CA SER A 214 -15.11 2.18 5.57
C SER A 214 -14.80 1.37 4.30
N LEU A 215 -13.98 1.88 3.38
CA LEU A 215 -13.47 1.13 2.22
C LEU A 215 -12.49 0.03 2.68
N ILE A 216 -11.63 0.34 3.64
CA ILE A 216 -10.64 -0.58 4.21
C ILE A 216 -11.34 -1.72 4.96
N LEU A 217 -12.44 -1.40 5.67
CA LEU A 217 -13.22 -2.35 6.46
C LEU A 217 -14.18 -3.23 5.65
N ARG A 218 -14.24 -3.11 4.33
CA ARG A 218 -15.00 -4.07 3.51
C ARG A 218 -14.44 -5.47 3.68
N PRO A 219 -15.28 -6.51 3.81
CA PRO A 219 -14.82 -7.89 4.04
C PRO A 219 -13.79 -8.38 3.01
N SER A 220 -13.98 -8.03 1.73
CA SER A 220 -13.02 -8.34 0.66
C SER A 220 -11.67 -7.69 0.90
N SER A 221 -11.64 -6.39 1.24
CA SER A 221 -10.41 -5.64 1.47
C SER A 221 -9.65 -6.14 2.70
N LEU A 222 -10.35 -6.46 3.79
CA LEU A 222 -9.74 -7.06 4.99
C LEU A 222 -9.07 -8.40 4.68
N MET A 223 -9.74 -9.28 3.91
CA MET A 223 -9.19 -10.57 3.53
C MET A 223 -8.03 -10.43 2.55
N ALA A 224 -8.14 -9.59 1.52
CA ALA A 224 -7.09 -9.35 0.55
C ALA A 224 -5.82 -8.81 1.24
N ASN A 225 -5.98 -7.80 2.10
CA ASN A 225 -4.87 -7.25 2.88
C ASN A 225 -4.20 -8.30 3.78
N ALA A 226 -5.00 -9.12 4.47
CA ALA A 226 -4.47 -10.17 5.34
C ALA A 226 -3.70 -11.25 4.56
N ARG A 227 -4.18 -11.67 3.39
CA ARG A 227 -3.50 -12.65 2.52
C ARG A 227 -2.18 -12.10 1.99
N GLN A 228 -2.16 -10.86 1.51
CA GLN A 228 -0.94 -10.20 1.03
C GLN A 228 0.11 -10.05 2.13
N ARG A 229 -0.30 -9.70 3.36
CA ARG A 229 0.62 -9.67 4.51
C ARG A 229 1.13 -11.05 4.88
N LYS A 230 0.32 -12.11 4.72
CA LYS A 230 0.70 -13.48 5.04
C LYS A 230 1.78 -14.02 4.10
N THR A 231 1.72 -13.71 2.81
CA THR A 231 2.72 -14.16 1.83
C THR A 231 3.97 -13.29 1.83
N LEU A 232 3.88 -12.04 2.28
CA LEU A 232 4.91 -11.01 2.13
C LEU A 232 6.33 -11.48 2.53
N LYS A 233 6.46 -12.23 3.63
CA LYS A 233 7.78 -12.69 4.10
C LYS A 233 8.44 -13.66 3.11
N GLU A 234 7.66 -14.56 2.52
CA GLU A 234 8.15 -15.49 1.48
C GLU A 234 8.44 -14.76 0.17
N ASP A 235 7.56 -13.83 -0.19
CA ASP A 235 7.75 -13.00 -1.38
C ASP A 235 9.08 -12.23 -1.30
N LEU A 236 9.38 -11.66 -0.13
CA LEU A 236 10.66 -10.96 0.09
C LEU A 236 11.88 -11.89 0.07
N ARG A 237 11.76 -13.13 0.56
CA ARG A 237 12.85 -14.12 0.41
C ARG A 237 13.16 -14.41 -1.05
N ALA A 238 12.14 -14.45 -1.90
CA ALA A 238 12.30 -14.75 -3.31
C ALA A 238 13.04 -13.65 -4.10
N ILE A 239 12.95 -12.38 -3.64
CA ILE A 239 13.51 -11.23 -4.37
C ILE A 239 14.73 -10.59 -3.71
N ALA A 240 14.92 -10.76 -2.38
CA ALA A 240 15.94 -10.01 -1.63
C ALA A 240 17.39 -10.28 -2.11
N ASP A 241 17.70 -11.49 -2.51
CA ASP A 241 19.03 -11.85 -3.01
C ASP A 241 19.37 -11.18 -4.35
N GLN A 242 18.37 -10.62 -5.03
CA GLN A 242 18.54 -9.93 -6.33
C GLN A 242 18.78 -8.42 -6.17
N TYR A 243 18.62 -7.85 -4.96
CA TYR A 243 18.76 -6.40 -4.75
C TYR A 243 20.16 -5.89 -5.07
N ALA A 244 21.21 -6.67 -4.81
CA ALA A 244 22.58 -6.30 -5.12
C ALA A 244 22.84 -6.10 -6.64
N SER A 245 21.96 -6.60 -7.50
CA SER A 245 22.05 -6.42 -8.95
C SER A 245 21.37 -5.16 -9.47
N LEU A 246 20.65 -4.42 -8.62
CA LEU A 246 19.94 -3.21 -9.00
C LEU A 246 20.94 -2.08 -9.28
N THR A 247 20.88 -1.54 -10.51
CA THR A 247 21.73 -0.43 -10.95
C THR A 247 20.97 0.88 -11.17
N LEU A 248 19.63 0.81 -11.18
CA LEU A 248 18.80 2.01 -11.30
C LEU A 248 18.90 2.90 -10.05
N PRO A 249 18.66 4.21 -10.15
CA PRO A 249 18.61 5.09 -8.98
C PRO A 249 17.56 4.59 -7.96
N LEU A 250 18.00 4.32 -6.73
CA LEU A 250 17.14 3.97 -5.61
C LEU A 250 17.27 5.02 -4.52
N GLU A 251 16.17 5.69 -4.21
CA GLU A 251 16.08 6.64 -3.09
C GLU A 251 15.25 6.02 -1.97
N ILE A 252 15.68 6.18 -0.73
CA ILE A 252 15.02 5.64 0.44
C ILE A 252 14.77 6.78 1.43
N VAL A 253 13.51 6.90 1.90
CA VAL A 253 13.14 7.84 2.98
C VAL A 253 12.52 7.03 4.09
N HIS A 254 13.07 7.11 5.31
CA HIS A 254 12.61 6.29 6.42
C HIS A 254 12.75 7.01 7.77
N GLY A 255 11.71 6.92 8.60
CA GLY A 255 11.74 7.45 9.96
C GLY A 255 12.56 6.54 10.89
N ASP A 256 13.38 7.12 11.78
CA ASP A 256 14.23 6.34 12.70
C ASP A 256 13.47 5.75 13.89
N THR A 257 12.25 6.26 14.14
CA THR A 257 11.35 5.76 15.19
C THR A 257 10.25 4.85 14.66
N ASP A 258 10.32 4.40 13.40
CA ASP A 258 9.36 3.48 12.80
C ASP A 258 9.40 2.11 13.52
N THR A 259 8.31 1.80 14.24
CA THR A 259 8.14 0.54 14.98
C THR A 259 7.41 -0.53 14.17
N ILE A 260 6.80 -0.17 13.04
CA ILE A 260 6.05 -1.07 12.15
C ILE A 260 6.99 -1.73 11.14
N VAL A 261 7.82 -0.92 10.50
CA VAL A 261 8.85 -1.37 9.56
C VAL A 261 10.20 -0.88 10.07
N PRO A 262 10.88 -1.65 10.93
CA PRO A 262 12.09 -1.16 11.59
C PRO A 262 13.19 -0.79 10.60
N LEU A 263 13.64 0.47 10.62
CA LEU A 263 14.68 1.04 9.77
C LEU A 263 15.89 0.13 9.61
N ARG A 264 16.37 -0.47 10.74
CA ARG A 264 17.56 -1.32 10.77
C ARG A 264 17.40 -2.60 9.96
N VAL A 265 16.20 -3.19 9.96
CA VAL A 265 15.92 -4.46 9.27
C VAL A 265 15.79 -4.27 7.77
N HIS A 266 15.23 -3.14 7.37
CA HIS A 266 14.84 -2.89 5.98
C HIS A 266 15.76 -1.88 5.29
N SER A 267 15.61 -0.60 5.55
CA SER A 267 16.29 0.44 4.78
C SER A 267 17.79 0.56 5.02
N LYS A 268 18.28 0.33 6.26
CA LYS A 268 19.73 0.32 6.52
C LYS A 268 20.42 -0.84 5.81
N ARG A 269 19.82 -2.01 5.81
CA ARG A 269 20.34 -3.14 5.07
C ARG A 269 20.25 -2.92 3.55
N LEU A 270 19.15 -2.32 3.06
CA LEU A 270 18.95 -2.09 1.64
C LEU A 270 20.01 -1.13 1.05
N VAL A 271 20.40 -0.09 1.78
CA VAL A 271 21.48 0.83 1.33
C VAL A 271 22.86 0.18 1.41
N GLU A 272 23.04 -0.85 2.22
CA GLU A 272 24.28 -1.64 2.28
C GLU A 272 24.37 -2.65 1.12
N ASP A 273 23.25 -3.23 0.73
CA ASP A 273 23.18 -4.28 -0.31
C ASP A 273 23.09 -3.68 -1.74
N VAL A 274 22.64 -2.44 -1.93
CA VAL A 274 22.41 -1.79 -3.23
C VAL A 274 23.32 -0.58 -3.41
N GLU A 275 24.33 -0.67 -4.27
CA GLU A 275 25.31 0.39 -4.49
C GLU A 275 24.68 1.71 -4.98
N SER A 276 23.62 1.61 -5.78
CA SER A 276 22.90 2.78 -6.30
C SER A 276 21.93 3.41 -5.30
N ALA A 277 21.78 2.84 -4.09
CA ALA A 277 20.81 3.33 -3.10
C ALA A 277 21.34 4.54 -2.32
N ASN A 278 20.42 5.47 -2.01
CA ASN A 278 20.65 6.59 -1.11
C ASN A 278 19.58 6.60 -0.01
N LEU A 279 19.98 6.71 1.25
CA LEU A 279 19.09 6.70 2.40
C LEU A 279 19.01 8.07 3.08
N VAL A 280 17.82 8.59 3.20
CA VAL A 280 17.49 9.75 4.05
C VAL A 280 16.76 9.21 5.29
N THR A 281 17.42 9.32 6.43
CA THR A 281 16.83 8.99 7.74
C THR A 281 16.18 10.23 8.33
N LEU A 282 14.92 10.14 8.72
CA LEU A 282 14.17 11.24 9.32
C LEU A 282 14.12 11.05 10.84
N GLU A 283 14.79 11.95 11.55
CA GLU A 283 14.89 11.93 13.01
C GLU A 283 13.54 12.14 13.66
N GLY A 284 13.19 11.28 14.62
CA GLY A 284 11.95 11.33 15.38
C GLY A 284 10.69 11.01 14.59
N ILE A 285 10.75 10.66 13.30
CA ILE A 285 9.59 10.33 12.48
C ILE A 285 9.30 8.83 12.52
N GLY A 286 8.01 8.48 12.56
CA GLY A 286 7.51 7.11 12.51
C GLY A 286 7.27 6.58 11.09
N HIS A 287 6.22 5.75 10.96
CA HIS A 287 5.95 4.95 9.75
C HIS A 287 5.35 5.72 8.56
N MET A 288 4.92 6.98 8.74
CA MET A 288 4.15 7.71 7.74
C MET A 288 4.85 8.98 7.21
N PRO A 289 6.11 8.89 6.68
CA PRO A 289 6.84 10.05 6.17
C PRO A 289 6.09 10.82 5.07
N GLN A 290 5.29 10.12 4.26
CA GLN A 290 4.50 10.72 3.18
C GLN A 290 3.43 11.71 3.67
N HIS A 291 3.13 11.71 4.97
CA HIS A 291 2.21 12.67 5.59
C HIS A 291 2.91 13.65 6.54
N LEU A 292 3.99 13.20 7.16
CA LEU A 292 4.69 13.93 8.21
C LEU A 292 5.89 14.75 7.68
N SER A 293 6.40 14.39 6.50
CA SER A 293 7.63 14.95 5.94
C SER A 293 7.55 15.06 4.42
N HIS A 294 6.50 15.72 3.90
CA HIS A 294 6.29 15.89 2.45
C HIS A 294 7.55 16.35 1.73
N ASP A 295 8.25 17.36 2.27
CA ASP A 295 9.42 17.95 1.60
C ASP A 295 10.57 16.95 1.45
N ALA A 296 10.78 16.07 2.43
CA ALA A 296 11.80 15.02 2.35
C ALA A 296 11.45 13.97 1.29
N VAL A 297 10.18 13.57 1.21
CA VAL A 297 9.69 12.62 0.21
C VAL A 297 9.76 13.23 -1.20
N ILE A 298 9.32 14.48 -1.37
CA ILE A 298 9.39 15.21 -2.64
C ILE A 298 10.86 15.37 -3.08
N ALA A 299 11.76 15.73 -2.17
CA ALA A 299 13.18 15.85 -2.45
C ALA A 299 13.79 14.51 -2.89
N ALA A 300 13.42 13.39 -2.29
CA ALA A 300 13.86 12.05 -2.70
C ALA A 300 13.37 11.71 -4.12
N ILE A 301 12.10 11.99 -4.44
CA ILE A 301 11.56 11.81 -5.79
C ILE A 301 12.29 12.70 -6.81
N HIS A 302 12.59 13.95 -6.47
CA HIS A 302 13.37 14.84 -7.34
C HIS A 302 14.80 14.34 -7.56
N ARG A 303 15.49 13.83 -6.54
CA ARG A 303 16.81 13.21 -6.70
C ARG A 303 16.74 11.96 -7.58
N ALA A 304 15.73 11.09 -7.37
CA ALA A 304 15.50 9.93 -8.21
C ALA A 304 15.33 10.33 -9.69
N ALA A 305 14.50 11.35 -9.97
CA ALA A 305 14.28 11.90 -11.30
C ALA A 305 15.57 12.46 -11.93
N SER A 306 16.34 13.23 -11.17
CA SER A 306 17.60 13.81 -11.63
C SER A 306 18.65 12.74 -11.95
N ARG A 307 18.80 11.75 -11.07
CA ARG A 307 19.73 10.62 -11.27
C ARG A 307 19.33 9.72 -12.45
N ALA A 308 18.03 9.66 -12.78
CA ALA A 308 17.49 8.95 -13.94
C ALA A 308 17.55 9.80 -15.24
N GLY A 309 18.01 11.04 -15.21
CA GLY A 309 18.07 11.95 -16.36
C GLY A 309 16.70 12.45 -16.83
N LEU A 310 15.70 12.48 -15.96
CA LEU A 310 14.33 12.93 -16.26
C LEU A 310 14.12 14.42 -15.92
N ARG A 311 15.07 15.04 -15.23
CA ARG A 311 15.07 16.47 -14.84
C ARG A 311 16.47 17.02 -14.86
#